data_2cc3d6f1f0b0c5f46a2bde3081849d44
#
_entry.id   2cc3d6f1f0b0c5f46a2bde3081849d44
#
_cell.length_a   1.000
_cell.length_b   1.000
_cell.length_c   1.000
_cell.angle_alpha   90.00
_cell.angle_beta   90.00
_cell.angle_gamma   90.00
#
_symmetry.space_group_name_H-M   'P 1'
#
loop_
_entity.id
_entity.type
_entity.pdbx_description
1 polymer ?
#
loop_
_entity_poly.entity_id
_entity_poly.type
_entity_poly.pdbx_seq_one_letter_code
_entity_poly.pdbx_strand_id
1 'polypeptide(L)'
;MKDSPEQKVKQYCGEIRKEISHWKEINQSGCNDPFWPDGVNMNLTRNHIIYYQRLIREICTENQLPFPEEYYFSPPPEVDKNYMANLNQKERVKRIFSQRKIPAKQKYVYDEQQMSLF
;
A
#
# COMPACT_ATOMS: atom_id res chain seq x y z
N MET A 1 -15.42 22.79 -7.53
CA MET A 1 -15.37 22.42 -8.94
C MET A 1 -14.95 20.97 -9.08
N LYS A 2 -15.62 20.23 -9.94
CA LYS A 2 -15.27 18.84 -10.16
C LYS A 2 -14.12 18.75 -11.13
N ASP A 3 -13.18 17.86 -10.83
CA ASP A 3 -12.09 17.57 -11.75
C ASP A 3 -12.64 16.89 -13.01
N SER A 4 -12.03 17.20 -14.15
CA SER A 4 -12.34 16.50 -15.39
C SER A 4 -11.87 15.05 -15.31
N PRO A 5 -12.44 14.15 -16.14
CA PRO A 5 -11.95 12.77 -16.16
C PRO A 5 -10.44 12.69 -16.44
N GLU A 6 -9.92 13.51 -17.32
CA GLU A 6 -8.50 13.53 -17.64
C GLU A 6 -7.66 13.92 -16.42
N GLN A 7 -8.13 14.91 -15.65
CA GLN A 7 -7.43 15.34 -14.44
C GLN A 7 -7.41 14.25 -13.38
N LYS A 8 -8.51 13.52 -13.23
CA LYS A 8 -8.59 12.41 -12.28
C LYS A 8 -7.64 11.29 -12.67
N VAL A 9 -7.59 10.95 -13.96
CA VAL A 9 -6.65 9.94 -14.45
C VAL A 9 -5.22 10.36 -14.14
N LYS A 10 -4.87 11.61 -14.42
CA LYS A 10 -3.54 12.13 -14.14
C LYS A 10 -3.20 12.05 -12.65
N GLN A 11 -4.16 12.39 -11.80
CA GLN A 11 -4.00 12.31 -10.35
C GLN A 11 -3.73 10.88 -9.91
N TYR A 12 -4.51 9.93 -10.41
CA TYR A 12 -4.34 8.53 -10.03
C TYR A 12 -3.03 7.96 -10.56
N CYS A 13 -2.58 8.40 -11.73
CA CYS A 13 -1.26 8.02 -12.25
C CYS A 13 -0.15 8.48 -11.31
N GLY A 14 -0.26 9.70 -10.80
CA GLY A 14 0.69 10.23 -9.81
C GLY A 14 0.68 9.41 -8.52
N GLU A 15 -0.51 9.03 -8.06
CA GLU A 15 -0.63 8.21 -6.86
C GLU A 15 -0.02 6.83 -7.05
N ILE A 16 -0.21 6.21 -8.23
CA ILE A 16 0.40 4.92 -8.52
C ILE A 16 1.92 5.01 -8.42
N ARG A 17 2.53 6.05 -9.01
CA ARG A 17 3.99 6.22 -8.94
C ARG A 17 4.47 6.45 -7.53
N LYS A 18 3.74 7.20 -6.71
CA LYS A 18 4.06 7.42 -5.30
C LYS A 18 4.01 6.11 -4.51
N GLU A 19 2.99 5.31 -4.74
CA GLU A 19 2.84 4.04 -4.05
C GLU A 19 3.92 3.04 -4.45
N ILE A 20 4.33 3.02 -5.72
CA ILE A 20 5.43 2.17 -6.18
C ILE A 20 6.73 2.57 -5.47
N SER A 21 7.01 3.87 -5.41
CA SER A 21 8.19 4.37 -4.72
C SER A 21 8.15 4.03 -3.24
N HIS A 22 7.00 4.16 -2.62
CA HIS A 22 6.81 3.82 -1.20
C HIS A 22 7.05 2.33 -0.94
N TRP A 23 6.51 1.47 -1.81
CA TRP A 23 6.74 0.03 -1.70
C TRP A 23 8.24 -0.31 -1.75
N LYS A 24 8.94 0.30 -2.70
CA LYS A 24 10.39 0.09 -2.85
C LYS A 24 11.15 0.58 -1.62
N GLU A 25 10.76 1.72 -1.08
CA GLU A 25 11.36 2.29 0.11
C GLU A 25 11.17 1.37 1.31
N ILE A 26 9.98 0.85 1.50
CA ILE A 26 9.72 -0.10 2.59
C ILE A 26 10.56 -1.36 2.40
N ASN A 27 10.65 -1.85 1.16
CA ASN A 27 11.42 -3.06 0.86
C ASN A 27 12.92 -2.87 1.12
N GLN A 28 13.44 -1.66 0.94
CA GLN A 28 14.85 -1.36 1.16
C GLN A 28 15.18 -1.09 2.62
N SER A 29 14.38 -0.27 3.25
CA SER A 29 14.71 0.32 4.55
C SER A 29 13.74 -0.06 5.65
N GLY A 30 12.64 -0.69 5.29
CA GLY A 30 11.56 -0.95 6.22
C GLY A 30 10.76 0.30 6.54
N CYS A 31 9.72 0.13 7.34
CA CYS A 31 8.94 1.24 7.85
C CYS A 31 9.02 1.26 9.37
N ASN A 32 8.80 2.42 9.96
CA ASN A 32 8.86 2.60 11.40
C ASN A 32 7.48 2.45 12.03
N ASP A 33 6.76 1.40 11.63
CA ASP A 33 5.45 1.13 12.20
C ASP A 33 5.64 0.31 13.48
N PRO A 34 5.20 0.83 14.64
CA PRO A 34 5.37 0.10 15.88
C PRO A 34 4.42 -1.09 16.04
N PHE A 35 3.40 -1.19 15.20
CA PHE A 35 2.36 -2.21 15.32
C PHE A 35 2.44 -3.29 14.25
N TRP A 36 2.93 -2.95 13.05
CA TRP A 36 2.82 -3.83 11.91
C TRP A 36 4.18 -4.13 11.29
N PRO A 37 4.40 -5.40 10.89
CA PRO A 37 5.57 -5.74 10.09
C PRO A 37 5.57 -5.02 8.75
N ASP A 38 6.72 -4.93 8.12
CA ASP A 38 6.85 -4.29 6.82
C ASP A 38 5.96 -4.95 5.76
N GLY A 39 5.80 -6.28 5.83
CA GLY A 39 4.98 -7.01 4.87
C GLY A 39 3.53 -6.54 4.84
N VAL A 40 2.96 -6.20 5.99
CA VAL A 40 1.59 -5.67 6.04
C VAL A 40 1.51 -4.35 5.29
N ASN A 41 2.45 -3.43 5.55
CA ASN A 41 2.47 -2.14 4.88
C ASN A 41 2.75 -2.26 3.39
N MET A 42 3.63 -3.19 3.00
CA MET A 42 3.92 -3.44 1.59
C MET A 42 2.69 -3.96 0.86
N ASN A 43 1.96 -4.88 1.45
CA ASN A 43 0.75 -5.42 0.83
C ASN A 43 -0.36 -4.38 0.73
N LEU A 44 -0.48 -3.50 1.72
CA LEU A 44 -1.44 -2.39 1.65
C LEU A 44 -1.08 -1.45 0.49
N THR A 45 0.19 -1.12 0.35
CA THR A 45 0.67 -0.26 -0.72
C THR A 45 0.40 -0.89 -2.08
N ARG A 46 0.64 -2.19 -2.21
CA ARG A 46 0.30 -2.96 -3.41
C ARG A 46 -1.19 -2.86 -3.73
N ASN A 47 -2.02 -3.02 -2.74
CA ASN A 47 -3.47 -2.97 -2.92
C ASN A 47 -3.94 -1.59 -3.37
N HIS A 48 -3.28 -0.53 -2.89
CA HIS A 48 -3.57 0.83 -3.35
C HIS A 48 -3.28 0.98 -4.84
N ILE A 49 -2.15 0.45 -5.31
CA ILE A 49 -1.80 0.51 -6.72
C ILE A 49 -2.87 -0.15 -7.57
N ILE A 50 -3.29 -1.35 -7.20
CA ILE A 50 -4.32 -2.10 -7.92
C ILE A 50 -5.65 -1.32 -7.93
N TYR A 51 -5.98 -0.71 -6.81
CA TYR A 51 -7.18 0.09 -6.68
C TYR A 51 -7.19 1.28 -7.64
N TYR A 52 -6.07 2.02 -7.69
CA TYR A 52 -5.98 3.17 -8.61
C TYR A 52 -6.02 2.72 -10.07
N GLN A 53 -5.42 1.59 -10.39
CA GLN A 53 -5.48 1.05 -11.75
C GLN A 53 -6.91 0.72 -12.14
N ARG A 54 -7.69 0.18 -11.21
CA ARG A 54 -9.10 -0.10 -11.45
C ARG A 54 -9.90 1.17 -11.68
N LEU A 55 -9.65 2.21 -10.88
CA LEU A 55 -10.32 3.51 -11.06
C LEU A 55 -10.00 4.10 -12.43
N ILE A 56 -8.74 4.01 -12.84
CA ILE A 56 -8.33 4.49 -14.17
C ILE A 56 -9.08 3.74 -15.26
N ARG A 57 -9.18 2.42 -15.14
CA ARG A 57 -9.92 1.62 -16.11
C ARG A 57 -11.36 2.07 -16.23
N GLU A 58 -12.03 2.29 -15.11
CA GLU A 58 -13.42 2.72 -15.10
C GLU A 58 -13.59 4.08 -15.77
N ILE A 59 -12.76 5.04 -15.40
CA ILE A 59 -12.86 6.40 -15.96
C ILE A 59 -12.55 6.41 -17.45
N CYS A 60 -11.48 5.76 -17.86
CA CYS A 60 -11.07 5.74 -19.26
C CYS A 60 -12.10 5.02 -20.14
N THR A 61 -12.68 3.94 -19.63
CA THR A 61 -13.72 3.20 -20.35
C THR A 61 -14.98 4.05 -20.51
N GLU A 62 -15.44 4.68 -19.43
CA GLU A 62 -16.64 5.49 -19.44
C GLU A 62 -16.53 6.73 -20.33
N ASN A 63 -15.33 7.31 -20.40
CA ASN A 63 -15.11 8.57 -21.10
C ASN A 63 -14.35 8.40 -22.41
N GLN A 64 -14.11 7.15 -22.82
CA GLN A 64 -13.41 6.83 -24.08
C GLN A 64 -12.04 7.51 -24.16
N LEU A 65 -11.31 7.50 -23.04
CA LEU A 65 -9.97 8.07 -22.96
C LEU A 65 -8.92 6.99 -23.20
N PRO A 66 -7.76 7.37 -23.74
CA PRO A 66 -6.66 6.41 -23.87
C PRO A 66 -6.16 5.99 -22.49
N PHE A 67 -5.76 4.74 -22.37
CA PHE A 67 -5.24 4.23 -21.11
C PHE A 67 -3.80 4.71 -20.93
N PRO A 68 -3.46 5.27 -19.75
CA PRO A 68 -2.11 5.74 -19.49
C PRO A 68 -1.14 4.59 -19.26
N GLU A 69 0.14 4.89 -19.37
CA GLU A 69 1.21 3.91 -19.13
C GLU A 69 1.07 3.26 -17.75
N GLU A 70 0.73 4.04 -16.74
CA GLU A 70 0.62 3.58 -15.36
C GLU A 70 -0.42 2.48 -15.18
N TYR A 71 -1.43 2.45 -16.02
CA TYR A 71 -2.43 1.39 -15.98
C TYR A 71 -1.82 0.02 -16.26
N TYR A 72 -0.78 -0.02 -17.08
CA TYR A 72 -0.12 -1.26 -17.49
C TYR A 72 1.05 -1.66 -16.60
N PHE A 73 1.36 -0.87 -15.58
CA PHE A 73 2.42 -1.23 -14.65
C PHE A 73 2.03 -2.51 -13.90
N SER A 74 2.97 -3.44 -13.78
CA SER A 74 2.75 -4.63 -12.96
C SER A 74 2.82 -4.22 -11.49
N PRO A 75 1.78 -4.50 -10.68
CA PRO A 75 1.87 -4.23 -9.25
C PRO A 75 3.00 -5.03 -8.63
N PRO A 76 3.62 -4.52 -7.55
CA PRO A 76 4.61 -5.30 -6.83
C PRO A 76 4.01 -6.61 -6.33
N PRO A 77 4.83 -7.63 -6.11
CA PRO A 77 4.31 -8.91 -5.62
C PRO A 77 3.76 -8.79 -4.20
N GLU A 78 2.81 -9.63 -3.89
CA GLU A 78 2.35 -9.80 -2.52
C GLU A 78 3.46 -10.49 -1.73
N VAL A 79 3.70 -10.03 -0.52
CA VAL A 79 4.71 -10.60 0.36
C VAL A 79 4.07 -11.17 1.62
N ASP A 80 4.82 -12.01 2.34
CA ASP A 80 4.36 -12.51 3.63
C ASP A 80 4.08 -11.32 4.55
N LYS A 81 2.96 -11.37 5.25
CA LYS A 81 2.56 -10.27 6.15
C LYS A 81 3.56 -10.04 7.26
N ASN A 82 4.35 -11.04 7.61
CA ASN A 82 5.36 -10.93 8.68
C ASN A 82 6.74 -10.56 8.15
N TYR A 83 6.85 -10.32 6.84
CA TYR A 83 8.11 -9.95 6.22
C TYR A 83 8.67 -8.67 6.80
N MET A 84 9.98 -8.68 7.06
CA MET A 84 10.73 -7.51 7.54
C MET A 84 11.88 -7.26 6.58
N ALA A 85 11.91 -6.09 5.99
CA ALA A 85 12.85 -5.77 4.91
C ALA A 85 14.25 -5.41 5.42
N ASN A 86 14.38 -5.01 6.66
CA ASN A 86 15.63 -4.54 7.22
C ASN A 86 16.53 -5.71 7.60
N LEU A 87 17.85 -5.51 7.49
CA LEU A 87 18.85 -6.50 7.86
C LEU A 87 18.79 -6.86 9.35
N ASN A 88 18.32 -5.95 10.19
CA ASN A 88 18.19 -6.15 11.63
C ASN A 88 16.76 -6.59 11.99
N GLN A 89 16.24 -7.56 11.27
CA GLN A 89 14.86 -7.99 11.45
C GLN A 89 14.54 -8.40 12.88
N LYS A 90 15.44 -9.15 13.51
CA LYS A 90 15.24 -9.60 14.90
C LYS A 90 15.10 -8.42 15.86
N GLU A 91 15.93 -7.41 15.67
CA GLU A 91 15.94 -6.24 16.51
C GLU A 91 14.67 -5.41 16.31
N ARG A 92 14.24 -5.26 15.05
CA ARG A 92 13.02 -4.52 14.75
C ARG A 92 11.79 -5.22 15.29
N VAL A 93 11.71 -6.54 15.13
CA VAL A 93 10.61 -7.33 15.68
C VAL A 93 10.56 -7.18 17.20
N LYS A 94 11.71 -7.26 17.85
CA LYS A 94 11.83 -7.09 19.28
C LYS A 94 11.30 -5.72 19.72
N ARG A 95 11.70 -4.67 19.01
CA ARG A 95 11.25 -3.32 19.29
C ARG A 95 9.75 -3.17 19.12
N ILE A 96 9.21 -3.72 18.05
CA ILE A 96 7.78 -3.69 17.79
C ILE A 96 7.01 -4.35 18.95
N PHE A 97 7.43 -5.54 19.36
CA PHE A 97 6.76 -6.26 20.42
C PHE A 97 6.91 -5.56 21.78
N SER A 98 8.05 -4.97 22.06
CA SER A 98 8.25 -4.25 23.31
C SER A 98 7.40 -2.99 23.40
N GLN A 99 7.10 -2.36 22.26
CA GLN A 99 6.24 -1.18 22.20
C GLN A 99 4.76 -1.55 22.24
N ARG A 100 4.43 -2.79 21.92
CA ARG A 100 3.06 -3.27 21.92
C ARG A 100 2.65 -3.69 23.32
N LYS A 101 2.39 -2.72 24.16
CA LYS A 101 1.80 -2.98 25.46
C LYS A 101 0.28 -3.03 25.40
N ILE A 102 -0.25 -3.01 24.20
CA ILE A 102 -1.68 -3.07 23.95
C ILE A 102 -2.12 -4.53 24.11
N PRO A 103 -3.22 -4.80 24.81
CA PRO A 103 -3.74 -6.17 24.91
C PRO A 103 -3.98 -6.77 23.54
N ALA A 104 -3.71 -8.06 23.39
CA ALA A 104 -3.88 -8.77 22.13
C ALA A 104 -5.28 -8.57 21.54
N LYS A 105 -6.27 -8.47 22.40
CA LYS A 105 -7.66 -8.26 22.02
C LYS A 105 -7.85 -6.97 21.24
N GLN A 106 -7.25 -5.87 21.69
CA GLN A 106 -7.33 -4.59 20.97
C GLN A 106 -6.59 -4.65 19.63
N LYS A 107 -5.49 -5.37 19.61
CA LYS A 107 -4.73 -5.55 18.39
C LYS A 107 -5.55 -6.25 17.31
N TYR A 108 -6.29 -7.28 17.65
CA TYR A 108 -7.12 -7.99 16.68
C TYR A 108 -8.22 -7.11 16.10
N VAL A 109 -8.87 -6.34 16.95
CA VAL A 109 -9.91 -5.40 16.50
C VAL A 109 -9.33 -4.41 15.49
N TYR A 110 -8.16 -3.88 15.81
CA TYR A 110 -7.47 -2.95 14.94
C TYR A 110 -7.10 -3.58 13.61
N ASP A 111 -6.60 -4.82 13.62
CA ASP A 111 -6.25 -5.57 12.42
C ASP A 111 -7.46 -5.73 11.49
N GLU A 112 -8.59 -6.11 12.04
CA GLU A 112 -9.80 -6.31 11.27
C GLU A 112 -10.24 -5.02 10.58
N GLN A 113 -10.19 -3.91 11.29
CA GLN A 113 -10.56 -2.62 10.71
C GLN A 113 -9.64 -2.24 9.55
N GLN A 114 -8.34 -2.43 9.72
CA GLN A 114 -7.39 -2.13 8.67
C GLN A 114 -7.57 -3.03 7.45
N MET A 115 -7.78 -4.30 7.69
CA MET A 115 -7.96 -5.27 6.61
C MET A 115 -9.25 -5.04 5.84
N SER A 116 -10.30 -4.58 6.50
CA SER A 116 -11.58 -4.37 5.86
C SER A 116 -11.62 -3.17 4.93
N LEU A 117 -10.65 -2.26 5.03
CA LEU A 117 -10.56 -1.11 4.14
C LEU A 117 -10.10 -1.49 2.73
N PHE A 118 -9.56 -2.64 2.56
CA PHE A 118 -8.96 -3.09 1.32
C PHE A 118 -9.41 -4.50 0.94
#